data_8dfc8c2620d1bdf91a83e13b73d69885
#
_entry.id   8dfc8c2620d1bdf91a83e13b73d69885
#
_cell.length_a   1.000
_cell.length_b   1.000
_cell.length_c   1.000
_cell.angle_alpha   90.00
_cell.angle_beta   90.00
_cell.angle_gamma   90.00
#
_symmetry.space_group_name_H-M   'P 1'
#
loop_
_entity.id
_entity.type
_entity.pdbx_description
1 polymer ?
#
loop_
_entity_poly.entity_id
_entity_poly.type
_entity_poly.pdbx_seq_one_letter_code
_entity_poly.pdbx_strand_id
1 'polypeptide(L)'
;DLQISQDKQIVVSHDAYFHARYATRPDGTEVKPEDPKEYLYTMPYDSIAKYDVGKRPSTVWPGKEQKPEIKPLASVLIDSMETLTTRLGRSPMRYNIEIKCRKGKDEGINWPEYHEFVDRCIELLLSKNLGDRLVVQCFDVRALNYMHEKYPQLKLSYLTGSKDVDYDTYMSKLNFKPDWLSPHYSTVNETIVKRCHEDGIKIVPWTADDPAEIQRLIDLHVDAIISNYPDRLLKATRGYVK
;
A
#
# COMPACT_ATOMS: atom_id res chain seq x y z
N ASP A 1 -2.41 2.31 -1.09
CA ASP A 1 -1.51 2.52 -2.23
C ASP A 1 -1.82 3.87 -2.86
N LEU A 2 -0.77 4.64 -3.20
CA LEU A 2 -0.89 5.97 -3.80
C LEU A 2 -0.47 5.96 -5.26
N GLN A 3 -1.29 6.64 -6.05
CA GLN A 3 -1.06 6.98 -7.46
C GLN A 3 -1.28 8.50 -7.62
N ILE A 4 -1.06 9.00 -8.83
CA ILE A 4 -1.18 10.44 -9.14
C ILE A 4 -1.96 10.64 -10.43
N SER A 5 -2.82 11.67 -10.47
CA SER A 5 -3.53 12.11 -11.67
C SER A 5 -2.70 13.09 -12.52
N GLN A 6 -3.20 13.42 -13.71
CA GLN A 6 -2.59 14.43 -14.59
C GLN A 6 -2.48 15.80 -13.92
N ASP A 7 -3.52 16.21 -13.20
CA ASP A 7 -3.60 17.46 -12.44
C ASP A 7 -2.97 17.36 -11.04
N LYS A 8 -2.09 16.34 -10.85
CA LYS A 8 -1.24 16.16 -9.68
C LYS A 8 -1.99 15.89 -8.37
N GLN A 9 -3.23 15.41 -8.43
CA GLN A 9 -3.95 14.94 -7.26
C GLN A 9 -3.49 13.55 -6.85
N ILE A 10 -3.32 13.30 -5.55
CA ILE A 10 -2.93 11.98 -5.03
C ILE A 10 -4.17 11.10 -4.85
N VAL A 11 -4.20 10.01 -5.62
CA VAL A 11 -5.33 9.08 -5.74
C VAL A 11 -5.03 7.76 -5.05
N VAL A 12 -5.99 7.22 -4.31
CA VAL A 12 -5.84 5.89 -3.72
C VAL A 12 -6.17 4.83 -4.76
N SER A 13 -5.16 4.10 -5.17
CA SER A 13 -5.29 3.01 -6.15
C SER A 13 -4.08 2.08 -6.10
N HIS A 14 -4.32 0.76 -6.18
CA HIS A 14 -3.22 -0.20 -6.35
C HIS A 14 -2.60 -0.09 -7.74
N ASP A 15 -3.43 -0.09 -8.79
CA ASP A 15 -2.98 -0.03 -10.17
C ASP A 15 -2.92 1.42 -10.66
N ALA A 16 -1.93 1.73 -11.51
CA ALA A 16 -1.78 3.05 -12.14
C ALA A 16 -2.80 3.31 -13.26
N TYR A 17 -3.68 2.36 -13.54
CA TYR A 17 -4.69 2.40 -14.59
C TYR A 17 -5.99 1.74 -14.13
N PHE A 18 -7.05 1.88 -14.93
CA PHE A 18 -8.32 1.19 -14.70
C PHE A 18 -8.23 -0.26 -15.18
N HIS A 19 -8.31 -1.19 -14.23
CA HIS A 19 -8.12 -2.60 -14.51
C HIS A 19 -9.40 -3.29 -14.97
N ALA A 20 -9.31 -4.10 -16.02
CA ALA A 20 -10.41 -4.85 -16.61
C ALA A 20 -11.18 -5.78 -15.64
N ARG A 21 -10.57 -6.17 -14.53
CA ARG A 21 -11.22 -7.05 -13.54
C ARG A 21 -12.37 -6.38 -12.80
N TYR A 22 -12.39 -5.04 -12.70
CA TYR A 22 -13.36 -4.36 -11.82
C TYR A 22 -13.85 -3.00 -12.34
N ALA A 23 -13.18 -2.40 -13.34
CA ALA A 23 -13.51 -1.04 -13.74
C ALA A 23 -14.63 -0.99 -14.77
N THR A 24 -15.52 0.01 -14.60
CA THR A 24 -16.57 0.39 -15.53
C THR A 24 -16.40 1.86 -15.88
N ARG A 25 -16.49 2.18 -17.18
CA ARG A 25 -16.36 3.54 -17.72
C ARG A 25 -17.57 4.41 -17.37
N PRO A 26 -17.47 5.73 -17.54
CA PRO A 26 -18.57 6.68 -17.28
C PRO A 26 -19.80 6.43 -18.16
N ASP A 27 -19.63 5.88 -19.35
CA ASP A 27 -20.73 5.50 -20.27
C ASP A 27 -21.41 4.17 -19.92
N GLY A 28 -20.94 3.49 -18.87
CA GLY A 28 -21.44 2.21 -18.40
C GLY A 28 -20.79 1.00 -19.05
N THR A 29 -19.87 1.18 -20.01
CA THR A 29 -19.14 0.06 -20.62
C THR A 29 -18.08 -0.50 -19.69
N GLU A 30 -17.84 -1.79 -19.75
CA GLU A 30 -16.76 -2.43 -18.99
C GLU A 30 -15.40 -2.21 -19.64
N VAL A 31 -14.38 -1.95 -18.83
CA VAL A 31 -12.98 -2.02 -19.28
C VAL A 31 -12.64 -3.49 -19.55
N LYS A 32 -12.09 -3.80 -20.73
CA LYS A 32 -11.76 -5.16 -21.16
C LYS A 32 -10.25 -5.38 -21.17
N PRO A 33 -9.79 -6.64 -21.08
CA PRO A 33 -8.35 -6.97 -21.10
C PRO A 33 -7.63 -6.51 -22.38
N GLU A 34 -8.33 -6.51 -23.51
CA GLU A 34 -7.82 -6.11 -24.84
C GLU A 34 -7.80 -4.60 -25.06
N ASP A 35 -8.49 -3.81 -24.22
CA ASP A 35 -8.54 -2.36 -24.36
C ASP A 35 -7.18 -1.72 -24.06
N PRO A 36 -6.85 -0.57 -24.69
CA PRO A 36 -5.73 0.25 -24.28
C PRO A 36 -5.84 0.63 -22.80
N LYS A 37 -4.71 0.62 -22.08
CA LYS A 37 -4.69 1.01 -20.67
C LYS A 37 -5.03 2.48 -20.49
N GLU A 38 -5.99 2.73 -19.64
CA GLU A 38 -6.44 4.07 -19.25
C GLU A 38 -5.71 4.48 -17.96
N TYR A 39 -4.56 5.15 -18.12
CA TYR A 39 -3.68 5.51 -17.01
C TYR A 39 -4.20 6.70 -16.22
N LEU A 40 -4.12 6.64 -14.90
CA LEU A 40 -4.54 7.72 -13.99
C LEU A 40 -3.72 8.99 -14.21
N TYR A 41 -2.41 8.84 -14.46
CA TYR A 41 -1.52 9.97 -14.69
C TYR A 41 -1.81 10.75 -15.98
N THR A 42 -2.57 10.17 -16.92
CA THR A 42 -2.97 10.83 -18.16
C THR A 42 -4.36 11.49 -18.10
N MET A 43 -5.03 11.42 -16.95
CA MET A 43 -6.38 11.95 -16.75
C MET A 43 -6.44 12.91 -15.55
N PRO A 44 -7.19 14.04 -15.65
CA PRO A 44 -7.49 14.86 -14.48
C PRO A 44 -8.39 14.07 -13.51
N TYR A 45 -8.32 14.39 -12.23
CA TYR A 45 -9.06 13.64 -11.19
C TYR A 45 -10.58 13.63 -11.43
N ASP A 46 -11.15 14.71 -11.91
CA ASP A 46 -12.58 14.78 -12.24
C ASP A 46 -13.03 13.74 -13.28
N SER A 47 -12.14 13.32 -14.16
CA SER A 47 -12.37 12.21 -15.10
C SER A 47 -12.21 10.86 -14.42
N ILE A 48 -11.20 10.70 -13.56
CA ILE A 48 -10.96 9.49 -12.77
C ILE A 48 -12.18 9.17 -11.88
N ALA A 49 -12.73 10.18 -11.22
CA ALA A 49 -13.86 10.05 -10.31
C ALA A 49 -15.20 9.62 -10.98
N LYS A 50 -15.26 9.63 -12.31
CA LYS A 50 -16.44 9.17 -13.05
C LYS A 50 -16.47 7.66 -13.31
N TYR A 51 -15.34 6.97 -13.12
CA TYR A 51 -15.26 5.52 -13.27
C TYR A 51 -15.80 4.83 -12.02
N ASP A 52 -16.50 3.72 -12.23
CA ASP A 52 -16.91 2.84 -11.15
C ASP A 52 -15.92 1.69 -11.00
N VAL A 53 -15.50 1.41 -9.78
CA VAL A 53 -14.55 0.33 -9.46
C VAL A 53 -15.09 -0.65 -8.40
N GLY A 54 -16.37 -0.57 -8.07
CA GLY A 54 -16.96 -1.35 -6.98
C GLY A 54 -18.17 -2.20 -7.36
N LYS A 55 -18.95 -1.83 -8.38
CA LYS A 55 -20.23 -2.49 -8.71
C LYS A 55 -20.07 -3.85 -9.40
N ARG A 56 -18.91 -4.12 -10.04
CA ARG A 56 -18.71 -5.40 -10.74
C ARG A 56 -18.37 -6.52 -9.78
N PRO A 57 -18.91 -7.72 -9.98
CA PRO A 57 -18.52 -8.90 -9.21
C PRO A 57 -17.03 -9.20 -9.44
N SER A 58 -16.35 -9.56 -8.37
CA SER A 58 -14.93 -9.93 -8.44
C SER A 58 -14.77 -11.44 -8.38
N THR A 59 -14.12 -12.01 -9.39
CA THR A 59 -13.70 -13.43 -9.37
C THR A 59 -12.45 -13.65 -8.51
N VAL A 60 -11.68 -12.59 -8.26
CA VAL A 60 -10.45 -12.64 -7.46
C VAL A 60 -10.77 -12.55 -5.97
N TRP A 61 -11.79 -11.76 -5.60
CA TRP A 61 -12.24 -11.57 -4.22
C TRP A 61 -13.72 -11.97 -4.10
N PRO A 62 -14.02 -13.27 -4.10
CA PRO A 62 -15.39 -13.77 -3.93
C PRO A 62 -15.92 -13.34 -2.56
N GLY A 63 -17.14 -12.83 -2.53
CA GLY A 63 -17.76 -12.30 -1.30
C GLY A 63 -17.54 -10.79 -1.06
N LYS A 64 -16.79 -10.08 -1.93
CA LYS A 64 -16.75 -8.62 -1.90
C LYS A 64 -18.16 -8.07 -2.17
N GLU A 65 -18.62 -7.18 -1.28
CA GLU A 65 -19.87 -6.45 -1.49
C GLU A 65 -19.79 -5.62 -2.79
N GLN A 66 -20.85 -5.74 -3.60
CA GLN A 66 -20.94 -5.01 -4.88
C GLN A 66 -21.72 -3.73 -4.66
N LYS A 67 -21.04 -2.60 -4.72
CA LYS A 67 -21.63 -1.28 -4.67
C LYS A 67 -20.81 -0.30 -5.51
N PRO A 68 -21.44 0.74 -6.09
CA PRO A 68 -20.71 1.77 -6.81
C PRO A 68 -19.65 2.42 -5.91
N GLU A 69 -18.42 2.47 -6.40
CA GLU A 69 -17.30 3.11 -5.70
C GLU A 69 -16.35 3.75 -6.71
N ILE A 70 -15.69 4.82 -6.28
CA ILE A 70 -14.66 5.50 -7.08
C ILE A 70 -13.27 5.25 -6.50
N LYS A 71 -12.23 5.63 -7.23
CA LYS A 71 -10.87 5.78 -6.67
C LYS A 71 -10.80 7.12 -5.94
N PRO A 72 -10.75 7.14 -4.60
CA PRO A 72 -10.85 8.41 -3.87
C PRO A 72 -9.52 9.18 -3.88
N LEU A 73 -9.59 10.49 -3.61
CA LEU A 73 -8.40 11.24 -3.22
C LEU A 73 -7.87 10.75 -1.87
N ALA A 74 -6.56 10.64 -1.74
CA ALA A 74 -5.91 10.22 -0.49
C ALA A 74 -6.24 11.17 0.67
N SER A 75 -6.30 12.48 0.41
CA SER A 75 -6.70 13.48 1.40
C SER A 75 -8.10 13.22 1.96
N VAL A 76 -9.06 12.97 1.06
CA VAL A 76 -10.47 12.74 1.43
C VAL A 76 -10.63 11.43 2.21
N LEU A 77 -9.95 10.37 1.77
CA LEU A 77 -10.01 9.08 2.46
C LEU A 77 -9.46 9.19 3.89
N ILE A 78 -8.28 9.81 4.07
CA ILE A 78 -7.68 9.96 5.40
C ILE A 78 -8.61 10.78 6.31
N ASP A 79 -9.09 11.94 5.86
CA ASP A 79 -9.99 12.80 6.66
C ASP A 79 -11.28 12.07 7.03
N SER A 80 -11.84 11.30 6.10
CA SER A 80 -13.04 10.49 6.35
C SER A 80 -12.79 9.40 7.41
N MET A 81 -11.64 8.74 7.37
CA MET A 81 -11.28 7.70 8.34
C MET A 81 -11.00 8.28 9.73
N GLU A 82 -10.30 9.41 9.83
CA GLU A 82 -10.07 10.10 11.11
C GLU A 82 -11.42 10.56 11.72
N THR A 83 -12.29 11.12 10.90
CA THR A 83 -13.65 11.54 11.32
C THR A 83 -14.47 10.33 11.79
N LEU A 84 -14.46 9.23 11.03
CA LEU A 84 -15.23 8.03 11.34
C LEU A 84 -14.77 7.38 12.65
N THR A 85 -13.46 7.20 12.86
CA THR A 85 -12.91 6.60 14.08
C THR A 85 -13.22 7.45 15.31
N THR A 86 -13.12 8.77 15.20
CA THR A 86 -13.50 9.72 16.26
C THR A 86 -14.98 9.59 16.60
N ARG A 87 -15.87 9.62 15.60
CA ARG A 87 -17.32 9.50 15.77
C ARG A 87 -17.73 8.18 16.43
N LEU A 88 -16.99 7.08 16.13
CA LEU A 88 -17.25 5.76 16.70
C LEU A 88 -16.57 5.53 18.07
N GLY A 89 -15.84 6.51 18.60
CA GLY A 89 -15.07 6.38 19.85
C GLY A 89 -13.99 5.30 19.79
N ARG A 90 -13.46 5.02 18.59
CA ARG A 90 -12.40 4.02 18.38
C ARG A 90 -11.02 4.64 18.49
N SER A 91 -10.02 3.82 18.77
CA SER A 91 -8.61 4.24 18.68
C SER A 91 -8.30 4.83 17.30
N PRO A 92 -7.47 5.89 17.21
CA PRO A 92 -7.06 6.45 15.94
C PRO A 92 -6.46 5.41 15.01
N MET A 93 -6.76 5.51 13.71
CA MET A 93 -6.22 4.61 12.68
C MET A 93 -4.70 4.73 12.57
N ARG A 94 -4.06 3.61 12.27
CA ARG A 94 -2.67 3.54 11.80
C ARG A 94 -2.67 3.37 10.29
N TYR A 95 -1.73 4.02 9.64
CA TYR A 95 -1.65 4.07 8.19
C TYR A 95 -0.34 3.43 7.73
N ASN A 96 -0.45 2.37 6.91
CA ASN A 96 0.67 1.80 6.17
C ASN A 96 0.44 2.12 4.68
N ILE A 97 1.17 3.09 4.17
CA ILE A 97 0.89 3.71 2.86
C ILE A 97 2.01 3.38 1.88
N GLU A 98 1.67 2.75 0.76
CA GLU A 98 2.62 2.48 -0.31
C GLU A 98 2.63 3.61 -1.34
N ILE A 99 3.82 4.13 -1.63
CA ILE A 99 4.07 4.97 -2.79
C ILE A 99 4.51 4.06 -3.94
N LYS A 100 3.68 3.97 -4.98
CA LYS A 100 3.89 3.07 -6.14
C LYS A 100 4.94 3.63 -7.12
N CYS A 101 6.20 3.73 -6.67
CA CYS A 101 7.33 4.02 -7.53
C CYS A 101 7.97 2.74 -8.06
N ARG A 102 8.48 2.79 -9.28
CA ARG A 102 9.28 1.71 -9.87
C ARG A 102 10.28 2.27 -10.87
N LYS A 103 11.54 1.83 -10.80
CA LYS A 103 12.58 2.20 -11.76
C LYS A 103 12.25 1.64 -13.14
N GLY A 104 12.40 2.48 -14.18
CA GLY A 104 12.36 2.07 -15.58
C GLY A 104 11.14 2.58 -16.34
N LYS A 105 10.48 1.73 -17.11
CA LYS A 105 9.49 2.06 -18.15
C LYS A 105 8.26 2.87 -17.71
N ASP A 106 8.06 3.03 -16.43
CA ASP A 106 6.80 3.56 -15.91
C ASP A 106 6.86 5.07 -15.63
N GLU A 107 8.07 5.66 -15.50
CA GLU A 107 8.22 7.11 -15.33
C GLU A 107 7.78 7.84 -16.60
N GLY A 108 6.91 8.85 -16.45
CA GLY A 108 6.27 9.56 -17.55
C GLY A 108 5.00 8.92 -18.11
N ILE A 109 4.69 7.68 -17.73
CA ILE A 109 3.47 6.95 -18.13
C ILE A 109 2.54 6.75 -16.93
N ASN A 110 3.04 6.14 -15.85
CA ASN A 110 2.26 5.85 -14.66
C ASN A 110 2.29 6.98 -13.64
N TRP A 111 3.41 7.69 -13.57
CA TRP A 111 3.70 8.80 -12.67
C TRP A 111 4.81 9.70 -13.24
N PRO A 112 5.02 10.90 -12.68
CA PRO A 112 6.15 11.75 -13.05
C PRO A 112 7.48 11.15 -12.59
N GLU A 113 8.57 11.88 -12.73
CA GLU A 113 9.84 11.54 -12.13
C GLU A 113 9.67 11.26 -10.63
N TYR A 114 10.38 10.26 -10.09
CA TYR A 114 10.08 9.71 -8.76
C TYR A 114 10.22 10.70 -7.61
N HIS A 115 11.15 11.68 -7.70
CA HIS A 115 11.26 12.71 -6.66
C HIS A 115 9.99 13.58 -6.60
N GLU A 116 9.48 14.02 -7.77
CA GLU A 116 8.23 14.80 -7.82
C GLU A 116 7.07 14.00 -7.22
N PHE A 117 6.97 12.72 -7.57
CA PHE A 117 5.87 11.88 -7.07
C PHE A 117 5.97 11.65 -5.57
N VAL A 118 7.16 11.30 -5.08
CA VAL A 118 7.43 11.12 -3.64
C VAL A 118 7.12 12.39 -2.87
N ASP A 119 7.65 13.54 -3.32
CA ASP A 119 7.44 14.81 -2.64
C ASP A 119 5.95 15.15 -2.49
N ARG A 120 5.18 15.04 -3.56
CA ARG A 120 3.73 15.30 -3.51
C ARG A 120 2.99 14.37 -2.57
N CYS A 121 3.36 13.08 -2.55
CA CYS A 121 2.78 12.13 -1.61
C CYS A 121 3.12 12.51 -0.17
N ILE A 122 4.39 12.77 0.11
CA ILE A 122 4.85 13.04 1.49
C ILE A 122 4.33 14.38 1.99
N GLU A 123 4.33 15.44 1.18
CA GLU A 123 3.74 16.73 1.54
C GLU A 123 2.26 16.58 1.95
N LEU A 124 1.48 15.82 1.17
CA LEU A 124 0.11 15.49 1.53
C LEU A 124 0.03 14.75 2.86
N LEU A 125 0.81 13.68 3.04
CA LEU A 125 0.76 12.85 4.23
C LEU A 125 1.19 13.62 5.49
N LEU A 126 2.21 14.46 5.41
CA LEU A 126 2.65 15.32 6.50
C LEU A 126 1.59 16.36 6.88
N SER A 127 0.85 16.90 5.91
CA SER A 127 -0.24 17.85 6.17
C SER A 127 -1.38 17.24 7.00
N LYS A 128 -1.48 15.90 7.08
CA LYS A 128 -2.51 15.20 7.86
C LYS A 128 -2.13 15.01 9.33
N ASN A 129 -0.94 15.39 9.75
CA ASN A 129 -0.48 15.31 11.14
C ASN A 129 -0.66 13.94 11.81
N LEU A 130 -0.41 12.87 11.06
CA LEU A 130 -0.60 11.49 11.52
C LEU A 130 0.46 11.03 12.54
N GLY A 131 1.62 11.69 12.56
CA GLY A 131 2.72 11.40 13.50
C GLY A 131 3.16 9.93 13.43
N ASP A 132 3.34 9.32 14.58
CA ASP A 132 3.78 7.92 14.74
C ASP A 132 2.82 6.86 14.18
N ARG A 133 1.64 7.27 13.75
CA ARG A 133 0.63 6.40 13.14
C ARG A 133 0.85 6.17 11.65
N LEU A 134 1.79 6.90 11.03
CA LEU A 134 2.12 6.79 9.62
C LEU A 134 3.39 5.95 9.42
N VAL A 135 3.31 4.97 8.55
CA VAL A 135 4.44 4.25 7.95
C VAL A 135 4.32 4.38 6.44
N VAL A 136 5.39 4.76 5.77
CA VAL A 136 5.43 4.84 4.30
C VAL A 136 6.26 3.67 3.77
N GLN A 137 5.67 2.89 2.87
CA GLN A 137 6.34 1.74 2.28
C GLN A 137 6.56 1.91 0.77
N CYS A 138 7.62 1.33 0.25
CA CYS A 138 7.95 1.34 -1.16
C CYS A 138 8.81 0.14 -1.57
N PHE A 139 8.68 -0.30 -2.82
CA PHE A 139 9.60 -1.27 -3.44
C PHE A 139 10.85 -0.62 -4.02
N ASP A 140 10.76 0.64 -4.42
CA ASP A 140 11.86 1.35 -5.08
C ASP A 140 12.87 1.88 -4.04
N VAL A 141 14.03 1.25 -4.01
CA VAL A 141 15.13 1.62 -3.12
C VAL A 141 15.58 3.08 -3.32
N ARG A 142 15.51 3.60 -4.56
CA ARG A 142 15.85 5.02 -4.82
C ARG A 142 14.91 5.95 -4.06
N ALA A 143 13.60 5.65 -4.12
CA ALA A 143 12.58 6.42 -3.42
C ALA A 143 12.72 6.31 -1.90
N LEU A 144 13.05 5.12 -1.38
CA LEU A 144 13.30 4.92 0.05
C LEU A 144 14.52 5.71 0.55
N ASN A 145 15.65 5.61 -0.17
CA ASN A 145 16.87 6.37 0.17
C ASN A 145 16.61 7.88 0.11
N TYR A 146 15.90 8.35 -0.92
CA TYR A 146 15.51 9.76 -1.04
C TYR A 146 14.59 10.22 0.11
N MET A 147 13.58 9.40 0.46
CA MET A 147 12.68 9.72 1.57
C MET A 147 13.43 9.78 2.91
N HIS A 148 14.36 8.84 3.16
CA HIS A 148 15.19 8.85 4.36
C HIS A 148 16.03 10.11 4.48
N GLU A 149 16.67 10.52 3.38
CA GLU A 149 17.53 11.70 3.36
C GLU A 149 16.73 13.01 3.54
N LYS A 150 15.64 13.15 2.79
CA LYS A 150 14.87 14.41 2.74
C LYS A 150 13.85 14.55 3.88
N TYR A 151 13.29 13.45 4.36
CA TYR A 151 12.20 13.42 5.34
C TYR A 151 12.53 12.49 6.53
N PRO A 152 13.58 12.78 7.31
CA PRO A 152 14.12 11.88 8.34
C PRO A 152 13.15 11.58 9.50
N GLN A 153 12.04 12.32 9.60
CA GLN A 153 10.99 12.09 10.59
C GLN A 153 10.03 10.95 10.21
N LEU A 154 10.07 10.45 8.98
CA LEU A 154 9.17 9.39 8.51
C LEU A 154 9.65 8.02 8.99
N LYS A 155 8.69 7.17 9.35
CA LYS A 155 8.92 5.73 9.48
C LYS A 155 8.80 5.08 8.10
N LEU A 156 9.87 4.40 7.69
CA LEU A 156 9.98 3.80 6.37
C LEU A 156 9.95 2.29 6.42
N SER A 157 9.24 1.70 5.50
CA SER A 157 9.12 0.25 5.32
C SER A 157 9.63 -0.17 3.94
N TYR A 158 10.56 -1.12 3.92
CA TYR A 158 11.08 -1.66 2.67
C TYR A 158 10.25 -2.86 2.23
N LEU A 159 9.54 -2.71 1.10
CA LEU A 159 8.80 -3.79 0.44
C LEU A 159 9.74 -4.65 -0.41
N THR A 160 9.69 -5.96 -0.22
CA THR A 160 10.47 -6.91 -1.02
C THR A 160 9.60 -8.05 -1.52
N GLY A 161 9.81 -8.48 -2.76
CA GLY A 161 9.03 -9.56 -3.40
C GLY A 161 9.89 -10.71 -3.93
N SER A 162 11.20 -10.63 -3.78
CA SER A 162 12.11 -11.69 -4.26
C SER A 162 12.07 -12.89 -3.32
N LYS A 163 11.89 -14.09 -3.91
CA LYS A 163 11.82 -15.34 -3.15
C LYS A 163 13.18 -15.88 -2.71
N ASP A 164 14.25 -15.42 -3.36
CA ASP A 164 15.59 -16.02 -3.20
C ASP A 164 16.59 -15.06 -2.57
N VAL A 165 16.12 -14.02 -1.88
CA VAL A 165 16.97 -12.99 -1.30
C VAL A 165 16.91 -13.08 0.22
N ASP A 166 18.08 -13.18 0.85
CA ASP A 166 18.25 -13.17 2.29
C ASP A 166 18.23 -11.75 2.90
N TYR A 167 18.25 -11.69 4.21
CA TYR A 167 18.21 -10.45 4.98
C TYR A 167 19.34 -9.47 4.62
N ASP A 168 20.59 -9.96 4.55
CA ASP A 168 21.76 -9.09 4.32
C ASP A 168 21.71 -8.48 2.91
N THR A 169 21.25 -9.26 1.93
CA THR A 169 21.00 -8.76 0.56
C THR A 169 19.90 -7.72 0.51
N TYR A 170 18.84 -7.81 1.33
CA TYR A 170 17.82 -6.77 1.43
C TYR A 170 18.42 -5.48 2.02
N MET A 171 19.11 -5.59 3.14
CA MET A 171 19.66 -4.42 3.84
C MET A 171 20.77 -3.72 3.05
N SER A 172 21.61 -4.45 2.32
CA SER A 172 22.70 -3.88 1.52
C SER A 172 22.26 -2.94 0.40
N LYS A 173 20.97 -2.95 0.03
CA LYS A 173 20.42 -2.07 -1.02
C LYS A 173 20.08 -0.67 -0.49
N LEU A 174 19.88 -0.54 0.80
CA LEU A 174 19.52 0.72 1.45
C LEU A 174 20.77 1.41 1.99
N ASN A 175 20.77 2.75 1.99
CA ASN A 175 21.83 3.54 2.65
C ASN A 175 21.50 3.87 4.12
N PHE A 176 20.42 3.28 4.64
CA PHE A 176 19.94 3.45 6.01
C PHE A 176 19.31 2.15 6.53
N LYS A 177 19.07 2.09 7.84
CA LYS A 177 18.31 1.02 8.46
C LYS A 177 16.83 1.38 8.48
N PRO A 178 15.94 0.62 7.79
CA PRO A 178 14.51 0.92 7.76
C PRO A 178 13.85 0.59 9.10
N ASP A 179 12.76 1.26 9.43
CA ASP A 179 11.96 0.94 10.62
C ASP A 179 11.23 -0.40 10.48
N TRP A 180 10.85 -0.73 9.24
CA TRP A 180 10.08 -1.93 8.93
C TRP A 180 10.64 -2.63 7.68
N LEU A 181 10.58 -3.97 7.69
CA LEU A 181 10.77 -4.81 6.50
C LEU A 181 9.44 -5.46 6.15
N SER A 182 8.97 -5.28 4.91
CA SER A 182 7.72 -5.86 4.39
C SER A 182 8.02 -6.86 3.26
N PRO A 183 8.39 -8.11 3.59
CA PRO A 183 8.70 -9.14 2.61
C PRO A 183 7.44 -9.86 2.13
N HIS A 184 7.52 -10.52 0.96
CA HIS A 184 6.48 -11.47 0.59
C HIS A 184 6.37 -12.59 1.63
N TYR A 185 5.17 -12.93 2.06
CA TYR A 185 4.93 -13.85 3.18
C TYR A 185 5.66 -15.21 3.06
N SER A 186 5.80 -15.72 1.84
CA SER A 186 6.45 -17.02 1.58
C SER A 186 7.97 -17.01 1.84
N THR A 187 8.60 -15.86 1.99
CA THR A 187 10.03 -15.74 2.30
C THR A 187 10.30 -15.63 3.80
N VAL A 188 9.25 -15.46 4.60
CA VAL A 188 9.36 -15.26 6.03
C VAL A 188 9.57 -16.59 6.75
N ASN A 189 10.65 -16.65 7.51
CA ASN A 189 11.04 -17.77 8.36
C ASN A 189 11.60 -17.24 9.69
N GLU A 190 11.87 -18.12 10.63
CA GLU A 190 12.38 -17.79 11.96
C GLU A 190 13.69 -16.98 11.89
N THR A 191 14.57 -17.31 10.95
CA THR A 191 15.87 -16.63 10.80
C THR A 191 15.69 -15.14 10.43
N ILE A 192 14.82 -14.84 9.45
CA ILE A 192 14.57 -13.45 9.03
C ILE A 192 13.88 -12.67 10.16
N VAL A 193 12.88 -13.26 10.83
CA VAL A 193 12.20 -12.60 11.96
C VAL A 193 13.18 -12.26 13.07
N LYS A 194 14.01 -13.24 13.48
CA LYS A 194 15.04 -13.05 14.51
C LYS A 194 16.01 -11.92 14.14
N ARG A 195 16.55 -11.93 12.90
CA ARG A 195 17.47 -10.90 12.40
C ARG A 195 16.83 -9.51 12.40
N CYS A 196 15.58 -9.39 11.95
CA CYS A 196 14.84 -8.13 12.01
C CYS A 196 14.76 -7.61 13.45
N HIS A 197 14.35 -8.46 14.40
CA HIS A 197 14.18 -8.07 15.80
C HIS A 197 15.51 -7.73 16.48
N GLU A 198 16.60 -8.46 16.21
CA GLU A 198 17.94 -8.16 16.69
C GLU A 198 18.43 -6.78 16.23
N ASP A 199 18.07 -6.38 15.01
CA ASP A 199 18.40 -5.08 14.45
C ASP A 199 17.38 -3.98 14.83
N GLY A 200 16.33 -4.31 15.59
CA GLY A 200 15.24 -3.39 15.96
C GLY A 200 14.33 -3.01 14.81
N ILE A 201 14.29 -3.82 13.75
CA ILE A 201 13.43 -3.66 12.59
C ILE A 201 12.15 -4.48 12.81
N LYS A 202 10.99 -3.87 12.57
CA LYS A 202 9.71 -4.59 12.58
C LYS A 202 9.49 -5.32 11.26
N ILE A 203 8.83 -6.48 11.30
CA ILE A 203 8.56 -7.29 10.12
C ILE A 203 7.05 -7.39 9.85
N VAL A 204 6.65 -7.03 8.61
CA VAL A 204 5.26 -6.95 8.16
C VAL A 204 5.09 -7.64 6.80
N PRO A 205 4.91 -8.96 6.76
CA PRO A 205 4.75 -9.70 5.52
C PRO A 205 3.45 -9.38 4.78
N TRP A 206 3.48 -9.51 3.44
CA TRP A 206 2.39 -9.33 2.49
C TRP A 206 2.38 -10.44 1.43
N THR A 207 1.31 -10.79 0.80
CA THR A 207 -0.08 -10.65 1.23
C THR A 207 -0.53 -12.04 1.68
N ALA A 208 -0.84 -12.20 2.95
CA ALA A 208 -1.24 -13.49 3.51
C ALA A 208 -2.77 -13.54 3.67
N ASP A 209 -3.43 -14.33 2.83
CA ASP A 209 -4.88 -14.46 2.78
C ASP A 209 -5.39 -15.83 3.28
N ASP A 210 -4.53 -16.83 3.19
CA ASP A 210 -4.85 -18.18 3.70
C ASP A 210 -4.76 -18.23 5.22
N PRO A 211 -5.78 -18.80 5.93
CA PRO A 211 -5.77 -18.89 7.39
C PRO A 211 -4.57 -19.64 7.98
N ALA A 212 -4.07 -20.68 7.30
CA ALA A 212 -2.92 -21.44 7.78
C ALA A 212 -1.63 -20.60 7.66
N GLU A 213 -1.47 -19.83 6.58
CA GLU A 213 -0.35 -18.91 6.42
C GLU A 213 -0.41 -17.75 7.43
N ILE A 214 -1.60 -17.20 7.69
CA ILE A 214 -1.80 -16.21 8.74
C ILE A 214 -1.35 -16.75 10.10
N GLN A 215 -1.78 -17.97 10.46
CA GLN A 215 -1.40 -18.59 11.72
C GLN A 215 0.10 -18.85 11.79
N ARG A 216 0.72 -19.37 10.73
CA ARG A 216 2.17 -19.57 10.66
C ARG A 216 2.96 -18.27 10.92
N LEU A 217 2.53 -17.16 10.34
CA LEU A 217 3.17 -15.86 10.55
C LEU A 217 2.99 -15.35 11.99
N ILE A 218 1.83 -15.58 12.59
CA ILE A 218 1.57 -15.27 14.02
C ILE A 218 2.52 -16.08 14.91
N ASP A 219 2.66 -17.39 14.65
CA ASP A 219 3.53 -18.28 15.41
C ASP A 219 5.02 -17.92 15.28
N LEU A 220 5.40 -17.31 14.14
CA LEU A 220 6.73 -16.73 13.91
C LEU A 220 6.92 -15.36 14.60
N HIS A 221 5.90 -14.84 15.27
CA HIS A 221 5.94 -13.56 15.99
C HIS A 221 6.28 -12.33 15.11
N VAL A 222 5.73 -12.29 13.89
CA VAL A 222 5.81 -11.07 13.06
C VAL A 222 5.03 -9.92 13.72
N ASP A 223 5.44 -8.67 13.47
CA ASP A 223 4.86 -7.50 14.15
C ASP A 223 3.48 -7.09 13.59
N ALA A 224 3.23 -7.36 12.32
CA ALA A 224 1.93 -7.17 11.67
C ALA A 224 1.84 -8.04 10.40
N ILE A 225 0.66 -8.13 9.81
CA ILE A 225 0.41 -8.91 8.58
C ILE A 225 -0.46 -8.06 7.63
N ILE A 226 -0.12 -8.03 6.34
CA ILE A 226 -0.93 -7.42 5.29
C ILE A 226 -1.78 -8.53 4.63
N SER A 227 -3.11 -8.34 4.61
CA SER A 227 -4.07 -9.29 4.04
C SER A 227 -5.20 -8.57 3.32
N ASN A 228 -5.75 -9.19 2.28
CA ASN A 228 -6.99 -8.77 1.62
C ASN A 228 -8.25 -9.11 2.45
N TYR A 229 -8.10 -9.93 3.52
CA TYR A 229 -9.20 -10.41 4.36
C TYR A 229 -9.00 -10.01 5.83
N PRO A 230 -9.25 -8.72 6.18
CA PRO A 230 -9.05 -8.23 7.54
C PRO A 230 -9.90 -8.94 8.59
N ASP A 231 -11.06 -9.46 8.22
CA ASP A 231 -11.93 -10.27 9.06
C ASP A 231 -11.27 -11.59 9.50
N ARG A 232 -10.57 -12.28 8.58
CA ARG A 232 -9.78 -13.48 8.88
C ARG A 232 -8.64 -13.17 9.83
N LEU A 233 -7.94 -12.08 9.57
CA LEU A 233 -6.83 -11.59 10.40
C LEU A 233 -7.32 -11.29 11.83
N LEU A 234 -8.39 -10.50 11.96
CA LEU A 234 -8.99 -10.19 13.25
C LEU A 234 -9.45 -11.45 14.02
N LYS A 235 -9.99 -12.45 13.31
CA LYS A 235 -10.37 -13.72 13.92
C LYS A 235 -9.16 -14.48 14.45
N ALA A 236 -8.08 -14.56 13.68
CA ALA A 236 -6.85 -15.25 14.06
C ALA A 236 -6.12 -14.56 15.22
N THR A 237 -6.17 -13.21 15.30
CA THR A 237 -5.45 -12.44 16.32
C THR A 237 -6.23 -12.15 17.59
N ARG A 238 -7.49 -12.57 17.72
CA ARG A 238 -8.34 -12.31 18.93
C ARG A 238 -7.73 -12.80 20.26
N GLY A 239 -6.81 -13.74 20.24
CA GLY A 239 -6.08 -14.22 21.43
C GLY A 239 -4.74 -13.51 21.68
N TYR A 240 -4.26 -12.69 20.76
CA TYR A 240 -2.92 -12.06 20.77
C TYR A 240 -2.96 -10.55 20.98
N VAL A 241 -4.13 -9.93 20.83
CA VAL A 241 -4.29 -8.49 21.10
C VAL A 241 -4.50 -8.31 22.59
N LYS A 242 -3.49 -7.77 23.28
CA LYS A 242 -3.57 -7.28 24.66
C LYS A 242 -4.08 -5.84 24.69
#